data_2cc9e7f530eb6e3b3250d41715abed6a
#
_entry.id   2cc9e7f530eb6e3b3250d41715abed6a
#
_cell.length_a   1.000
_cell.length_b   1.000
_cell.length_c   1.000
_cell.angle_alpha   90.00
_cell.angle_beta   90.00
_cell.angle_gamma   90.00
#
_symmetry.space_group_name_H-M   'P 1'
#
loop_
_entity.id
_entity.type
_entity.pdbx_description
1 polymer ?
#
loop_
_entity_poly.entity_id
_entity_poly.type
_entity_poly.pdbx_seq_one_letter_code
_entity_poly.pdbx_strand_id
1 'polypeptide(L)'
;WRRAAACPCRDPHSGQARPTCPVCEGRGVMWGQPRDAWTGLSSMKVAREWAEFGEFTSGDVILTIPSDSPLYGCGEHDRIVMADSSEPFSAILTRGENDRLTVPALRLERVFWLNDAGDAVVEGAIPSVAPDGTLGWASGGAPPEGRQYTVQGRRHQEYFVFKDLPQDRAHYGGRDLPRRVAARRFDLFGR
;
A
#
# COMPACT_ATOMS: atom_id res chain seq x y z
N TRP A 1 10.94 3.42 0.11
CA TRP A 1 10.43 4.40 -0.83
C TRP A 1 10.72 3.99 -2.28
N ARG A 2 9.74 4.17 -3.15
CA ARG A 2 9.85 3.95 -4.59
C ARG A 2 9.37 5.19 -5.33
N ARG A 3 10.22 5.71 -6.21
CA ARG A 3 9.88 6.88 -7.01
C ARG A 3 8.85 6.52 -8.08
N ALA A 4 7.84 7.38 -8.23
CA ALA A 4 6.82 7.26 -9.25
C ALA A 4 7.32 7.80 -10.60
N ALA A 5 6.86 7.17 -11.68
CA ALA A 5 7.02 7.65 -13.04
C ALA A 5 5.73 7.42 -13.82
N ALA A 6 5.41 8.29 -14.76
CA ALA A 6 4.28 8.09 -15.64
C ALA A 6 4.45 6.79 -16.46
N CYS A 7 3.41 5.98 -16.53
CA CYS A 7 3.44 4.80 -17.37
C CYS A 7 3.36 5.19 -18.84
N PRO A 8 4.19 4.61 -19.74
CA PRO A 8 4.13 4.88 -21.18
C PRO A 8 2.80 4.54 -21.86
N CYS A 9 1.89 3.84 -21.14
CA CYS A 9 0.55 3.56 -21.65
C CYS A 9 -0.40 4.75 -21.57
N ARG A 10 0.01 5.85 -20.94
CA ARG A 10 -0.79 7.07 -20.88
C ARG A 10 -0.93 7.69 -22.25
N ASP A 11 -2.14 8.09 -22.56
CA ASP A 11 -2.40 8.88 -23.76
C ASP A 11 -1.73 10.26 -23.64
N PRO A 12 -0.93 10.70 -24.64
CA PRO A 12 -0.16 11.94 -24.56
C PRO A 12 -1.03 13.20 -24.55
N HIS A 13 -2.28 13.13 -25.01
CA HIS A 13 -3.18 14.29 -25.09
C HIS A 13 -4.11 14.37 -23.89
N SER A 14 -4.73 13.24 -23.51
CA SER A 14 -5.68 13.19 -22.40
C SER A 14 -5.03 12.88 -21.04
N GLY A 15 -3.81 12.31 -21.04
CA GLY A 15 -3.15 11.82 -19.84
C GLY A 15 -3.77 10.55 -19.25
N GLN A 16 -4.82 10.00 -19.87
CA GLN A 16 -5.50 8.82 -19.37
C GLN A 16 -4.65 7.56 -19.54
N ALA A 17 -4.65 6.73 -18.49
CA ALA A 17 -4.00 5.42 -18.55
C ALA A 17 -4.87 4.41 -19.31
N ARG A 18 -4.23 3.48 -20.02
CA ARG A 18 -4.92 2.34 -20.61
C ARG A 18 -5.44 1.43 -19.48
N PRO A 19 -6.77 1.18 -19.35
CA PRO A 19 -7.33 0.40 -18.23
C PRO A 19 -6.76 -1.01 -18.12
N THR A 20 -6.45 -1.63 -19.27
CA THR A 20 -5.94 -3.01 -19.35
C THR A 20 -4.42 -3.08 -19.45
N CYS A 21 -3.69 -2.03 -19.06
CA CYS A 21 -2.24 -2.05 -19.10
C CYS A 21 -1.66 -3.07 -18.10
N PRO A 22 -0.89 -4.08 -18.55
CA PRO A 22 -0.36 -5.11 -17.63
C PRO A 22 0.75 -4.58 -16.71
N VAL A 23 1.33 -3.40 -17.01
CA VAL A 23 2.43 -2.82 -16.24
C VAL A 23 1.92 -1.98 -15.08
N CYS A 24 0.94 -1.11 -15.31
CA CYS A 24 0.41 -0.22 -14.28
C CYS A 24 -1.00 -0.61 -13.80
N GLU A 25 -1.61 -1.63 -14.37
CA GLU A 25 -2.94 -2.12 -14.03
C GLU A 25 -4.01 -1.00 -14.07
N GLY A 26 -3.91 -0.13 -15.07
CA GLY A 26 -4.81 1.02 -15.24
C GLY A 26 -4.48 2.24 -14.39
N ARG A 27 -3.51 2.17 -13.47
CA ARG A 27 -3.16 3.27 -12.56
C ARG A 27 -2.41 4.42 -13.24
N GLY A 28 -1.80 4.18 -14.39
CA GLY A 28 -1.04 5.19 -15.14
C GLY A 28 0.31 5.56 -14.53
N VAL A 29 0.72 4.90 -13.46
CA VAL A 29 1.97 5.15 -12.73
C VAL A 29 2.73 3.85 -12.53
N MET A 30 4.03 3.91 -12.68
CA MET A 30 4.98 2.84 -12.37
C MET A 30 5.88 3.29 -11.22
N TRP A 31 6.39 2.34 -10.46
CA TRP A 31 7.31 2.61 -9.36
C TRP A 31 8.66 1.96 -9.62
N GLY A 32 9.71 2.76 -9.40
CA GLY A 32 11.10 2.32 -9.51
C GLY A 32 11.51 1.33 -8.42
N GLN A 33 12.80 0.99 -8.42
CA GLN A 33 13.37 0.12 -7.40
C GLN A 33 13.23 0.73 -6.00
N PRO A 34 12.99 -0.09 -4.96
CA PRO A 34 12.89 0.37 -3.59
C PRO A 34 14.23 0.95 -3.10
N ARG A 35 14.16 1.99 -2.29
CA ARG A 35 15.29 2.60 -1.59
C ARG A 35 14.91 2.82 -0.14
N ASP A 36 15.86 2.60 0.75
CA ASP A 36 15.69 2.92 2.16
C ASP A 36 15.71 4.43 2.36
N ALA A 37 14.83 4.91 3.25
CA ALA A 37 14.70 6.30 3.60
C ALA A 37 14.13 6.42 5.01
N TRP A 38 14.30 7.58 5.62
CA TRP A 38 13.75 7.87 6.94
C TRP A 38 12.92 9.13 6.93
N THR A 39 11.91 9.17 7.78
CA THR A 39 10.99 10.30 7.94
C THR A 39 10.34 10.27 9.31
N GLY A 40 9.97 11.42 9.81
CA GLY A 40 9.13 11.54 11.00
C GLY A 40 7.66 11.46 10.62
N LEU A 41 6.87 10.72 11.41
CA LEU A 41 5.41 10.74 11.35
C LEU A 41 4.90 11.84 12.29
N SER A 42 4.15 12.80 11.76
CA SER A 42 3.47 13.79 12.57
C SER A 42 2.19 13.19 13.16
N SER A 43 1.90 13.58 14.42
CA SER A 43 0.75 13.03 15.15
C SER A 43 -0.59 13.35 14.47
N MET A 44 -1.60 12.52 14.77
CA MET A 44 -3.00 12.65 14.31
C MET A 44 -3.64 14.04 14.63
N LYS A 45 -3.11 14.81 15.57
CA LYS A 45 -3.59 16.18 15.85
C LYS A 45 -3.41 17.13 14.66
N VAL A 46 -2.25 17.06 14.01
CA VAL A 46 -1.95 17.90 12.84
C VAL A 46 -2.84 17.49 11.65
N ALA A 47 -3.08 16.20 11.48
CA ALA A 47 -4.01 15.72 10.45
C ALA A 47 -5.45 16.19 10.68
N ARG A 48 -5.89 16.36 11.93
CA ARG A 48 -7.23 16.88 12.25
C ARG A 48 -7.42 18.35 11.92
N GLU A 49 -6.42 19.19 12.18
CA GLU A 49 -6.47 20.61 11.82
C GLU A 49 -6.60 20.81 10.30
N TRP A 50 -5.96 19.91 9.52
CA TRP A 50 -6.06 19.95 8.05
C TRP A 50 -7.33 19.25 7.52
N ALA A 51 -7.90 18.31 8.27
CA ALA A 51 -9.14 17.62 7.89
C ALA A 51 -10.35 18.55 7.83
N GLU A 52 -10.32 19.65 8.58
CA GLU A 52 -11.37 20.69 8.54
C GLU A 52 -11.47 21.38 7.16
N PHE A 53 -10.42 21.32 6.36
CA PHE A 53 -10.42 21.83 4.98
C PHE A 53 -10.97 20.84 3.94
N GLY A 54 -11.45 19.66 4.35
CA GLY A 54 -12.11 18.69 3.47
C GLY A 54 -11.16 17.92 2.52
N GLU A 55 -9.85 18.17 2.54
CA GLU A 55 -8.88 17.54 1.65
C GLU A 55 -8.32 16.21 2.19
N PHE A 56 -8.46 15.96 3.49
CA PHE A 56 -7.88 14.80 4.17
C PHE A 56 -8.94 13.79 4.56
N THR A 57 -8.62 12.52 4.39
CA THR A 57 -9.47 11.39 4.77
C THR A 57 -8.89 10.64 5.96
N SER A 58 -9.73 9.85 6.64
CA SER A 58 -9.26 8.98 7.72
C SER A 58 -8.19 8.02 7.19
N GLY A 59 -7.02 8.01 7.85
CA GLY A 59 -5.87 7.19 7.47
C GLY A 59 -4.78 7.93 6.68
N ASP A 60 -5.01 9.20 6.29
CA ASP A 60 -3.95 10.05 5.76
C ASP A 60 -2.95 10.40 6.88
N VAL A 61 -1.69 10.54 6.52
CA VAL A 61 -0.60 10.86 7.44
C VAL A 61 0.23 12.04 6.93
N ILE A 62 0.83 12.78 7.83
CA ILE A 62 1.78 13.84 7.48
C ILE A 62 3.18 13.33 7.79
N LEU A 63 4.02 13.35 6.78
CA LEU A 63 5.44 13.00 6.88
C LEU A 63 6.26 14.28 7.01
N THR A 64 7.15 14.31 7.98
CA THR A 64 8.18 15.36 8.14
C THR A 64 9.51 14.76 7.70
N ILE A 65 10.00 15.21 6.57
CA ILE A 65 11.16 14.63 5.89
C ILE A 65 12.38 15.51 6.14
N PRO A 66 13.40 15.01 6.84
CA PRO A 66 14.66 15.73 7.01
C PRO A 66 15.37 15.95 5.67
N SER A 67 16.16 17.03 5.58
CA SER A 67 16.88 17.39 4.34
C SER A 67 17.97 16.39 3.93
N ASP A 68 18.44 15.58 4.87
CA ASP A 68 19.43 14.52 4.65
C ASP A 68 18.82 13.17 4.28
N SER A 69 17.49 13.04 4.32
CA SER A 69 16.80 11.81 3.91
C SER A 69 16.73 11.69 2.39
N PRO A 70 16.98 10.49 1.80
CA PRO A 70 16.73 10.24 0.38
C PRO A 70 15.30 10.57 -0.06
N LEU A 71 14.33 10.49 0.87
CA LEU A 71 12.93 10.82 0.64
C LEU A 71 12.70 12.33 0.43
N TYR A 72 13.67 13.21 0.77
CA TYR A 72 13.53 14.66 0.63
C TYR A 72 13.14 15.10 -0.78
N GLY A 73 13.61 14.38 -1.81
CA GLY A 73 13.26 14.59 -3.22
C GLY A 73 12.00 13.86 -3.69
N CYS A 74 11.13 13.41 -2.78
CA CYS A 74 9.90 12.71 -3.18
C CYS A 74 8.96 13.64 -3.96
N GLY A 75 8.21 13.06 -4.88
CA GLY A 75 7.16 13.72 -5.65
C GLY A 75 5.80 13.10 -5.41
N GLU A 76 4.77 13.70 -6.01
CA GLU A 76 3.42 13.13 -5.99
C GLU A 76 3.42 11.71 -6.57
N HIS A 77 2.57 10.86 -6.00
CA HIS A 77 2.41 9.44 -6.33
C HIS A 77 3.59 8.53 -5.95
N ASP A 78 4.69 9.06 -5.38
CA ASP A 78 5.74 8.21 -4.83
C ASP A 78 5.17 7.27 -3.78
N ARG A 79 5.59 5.99 -3.83
CA ARG A 79 5.09 4.95 -2.93
C ARG A 79 6.03 4.78 -1.73
N ILE A 80 5.45 4.73 -0.56
CA ILE A 80 6.16 4.62 0.71
C ILE A 80 5.64 3.40 1.46
N VAL A 81 6.54 2.52 1.84
CA VAL A 81 6.27 1.34 2.68
C VAL A 81 6.93 1.56 4.03
N MET A 82 6.15 1.47 5.09
CA MET A 82 6.64 1.63 6.47
C MET A 82 7.26 0.31 6.94
N ALA A 83 8.60 0.22 6.87
CA ALA A 83 9.32 -1.03 7.16
C ALA A 83 9.11 -1.52 8.60
N ASP A 84 9.08 -0.61 9.57
CA ASP A 84 8.99 -0.93 11.01
C ASP A 84 7.54 -0.99 11.52
N SER A 85 6.55 -0.91 10.61
CA SER A 85 5.14 -0.91 10.96
C SER A 85 4.39 -2.00 10.21
N SER A 86 3.42 -2.58 10.88
CA SER A 86 2.54 -3.57 10.26
C SER A 86 1.09 -3.40 10.72
N GLU A 87 0.16 -3.71 9.83
CA GLU A 87 -1.27 -3.70 10.13
C GLU A 87 -1.89 -5.06 9.81
N PRO A 88 -2.98 -5.44 10.51
CA PRO A 88 -3.72 -6.64 10.16
C PRO A 88 -4.43 -6.46 8.82
N PHE A 89 -4.57 -7.54 8.07
CA PHE A 89 -5.41 -7.59 6.88
C PHE A 89 -6.21 -8.87 6.85
N SER A 90 -7.30 -8.85 6.10
CA SER A 90 -8.11 -10.02 5.80
C SER A 90 -8.48 -9.98 4.31
N ALA A 91 -8.36 -11.11 3.63
CA ALA A 91 -8.73 -11.25 2.23
C ALA A 91 -9.59 -12.50 2.05
N ILE A 92 -10.63 -12.38 1.21
CA ILE A 92 -11.47 -13.49 0.81
C ILE A 92 -11.03 -13.92 -0.59
N LEU A 93 -10.69 -15.19 -0.72
CA LEU A 93 -10.21 -15.81 -1.95
C LEU A 93 -11.08 -17.01 -2.29
N THR A 94 -10.99 -17.49 -3.53
CA THR A 94 -11.65 -18.73 -3.99
C THR A 94 -10.59 -19.69 -4.48
N ARG A 95 -10.55 -20.87 -3.90
CA ARG A 95 -9.58 -21.91 -4.24
C ARG A 95 -9.68 -22.30 -5.72
N GLY A 96 -8.55 -22.28 -6.43
CA GLY A 96 -8.46 -22.61 -7.85
C GLY A 96 -8.90 -21.51 -8.83
N GLU A 97 -9.50 -20.40 -8.36
CA GLU A 97 -9.90 -19.28 -9.20
C GLU A 97 -9.04 -18.04 -8.96
N ASN A 98 -8.94 -17.60 -7.71
CA ASN A 98 -8.17 -16.41 -7.34
C ASN A 98 -7.26 -16.64 -6.12
N ASP A 99 -6.52 -17.72 -6.11
CA ASP A 99 -5.55 -18.08 -5.06
C ASP A 99 -4.34 -17.12 -4.98
N ARG A 100 -4.57 -15.83 -5.18
CA ARG A 100 -3.52 -14.81 -5.20
C ARG A 100 -3.87 -13.62 -4.32
N LEU A 101 -2.98 -13.29 -3.40
CA LEU A 101 -3.08 -12.07 -2.61
C LEU A 101 -2.77 -10.84 -3.46
N THR A 102 -3.63 -9.85 -3.39
CA THR A 102 -3.43 -8.54 -4.04
C THR A 102 -2.58 -7.60 -3.18
N VAL A 103 -2.33 -7.97 -1.92
CA VAL A 103 -1.53 -7.20 -0.97
C VAL A 103 -0.25 -7.95 -0.62
N PRO A 104 0.89 -7.25 -0.50
CA PRO A 104 2.15 -7.87 -0.08
C PRO A 104 2.05 -8.24 1.40
N ALA A 105 1.80 -9.52 1.67
CA ALA A 105 1.74 -10.03 3.04
C ALA A 105 3.13 -10.07 3.66
N LEU A 106 3.26 -9.58 4.88
CA LEU A 106 4.45 -9.76 5.71
C LEU A 106 4.47 -11.17 6.29
N ARG A 107 3.32 -11.61 6.81
CA ARG A 107 3.09 -12.97 7.30
C ARG A 107 1.60 -13.29 7.28
N LEU A 108 1.28 -14.57 7.09
CA LEU A 108 -0.06 -15.07 7.28
C LEU A 108 -0.19 -15.64 8.71
N GLU A 109 -1.35 -15.47 9.31
CA GLU A 109 -1.62 -15.87 10.70
C GLU A 109 -2.71 -16.93 10.79
N ARG A 110 -3.73 -16.86 9.91
CA ARG A 110 -4.86 -17.80 9.90
C ARG A 110 -5.41 -17.97 8.49
N VAL A 111 -5.91 -19.18 8.24
CA VAL A 111 -6.73 -19.49 7.06
C VAL A 111 -7.92 -20.29 7.52
N PHE A 112 -9.11 -19.93 7.06
CA PHE A 112 -10.33 -20.63 7.45
C PHE A 112 -11.44 -20.49 6.39
N TRP A 113 -12.36 -21.43 6.40
CA TRP A 113 -13.53 -21.45 5.55
C TRP A 113 -14.74 -22.07 6.29
N LEU A 114 -15.91 -21.98 5.72
CA LEU A 114 -17.07 -22.69 6.22
C LEU A 114 -17.08 -24.14 5.74
N ASN A 115 -17.53 -25.07 6.58
CA ASN A 115 -17.77 -26.45 6.19
C ASN A 115 -18.87 -26.54 5.11
N ASP A 116 -19.16 -27.74 4.62
CA ASP A 116 -20.17 -27.93 3.55
C ASP A 116 -21.58 -27.55 3.99
N ALA A 117 -21.91 -27.70 5.25
CA ALA A 117 -23.18 -27.29 5.82
C ALA A 117 -23.30 -25.76 6.02
N GLY A 118 -22.17 -25.04 6.04
CA GLY A 118 -22.13 -23.59 6.23
C GLY A 118 -22.32 -23.16 7.71
N ASP A 119 -22.31 -24.08 8.65
CA ASP A 119 -22.61 -23.88 10.05
C ASP A 119 -21.38 -23.91 10.99
N ALA A 120 -20.23 -24.31 10.47
CA ALA A 120 -19.00 -24.37 11.24
C ALA A 120 -17.78 -23.84 10.46
N VAL A 121 -16.83 -23.24 11.19
CA VAL A 121 -15.57 -22.78 10.66
C VAL A 121 -14.55 -23.91 10.72
N VAL A 122 -13.90 -24.16 9.59
CA VAL A 122 -12.78 -25.10 9.45
C VAL A 122 -11.51 -24.28 9.33
N GLU A 123 -10.50 -24.55 10.16
CA GLU A 123 -9.18 -23.94 10.04
C GLU A 123 -8.27 -24.82 9.17
N GLY A 124 -7.55 -24.18 8.25
CA GLY A 124 -6.58 -24.80 7.36
C GLY A 124 -5.14 -24.56 7.76
N ALA A 125 -4.24 -25.18 7.02
CA ALA A 125 -2.82 -24.90 7.14
C ALA A 125 -2.50 -23.53 6.53
N ILE A 126 -1.49 -22.86 7.10
CA ILE A 126 -1.02 -21.58 6.58
C ILE A 126 -0.20 -21.87 5.31
N PRO A 127 -0.59 -21.30 4.14
CA PRO A 127 0.15 -21.48 2.90
C PRO A 127 1.43 -20.65 2.87
N SER A 128 2.37 -21.02 2.03
CA SER A 128 3.47 -20.15 1.62
C SER A 128 2.96 -19.09 0.65
N VAL A 129 3.60 -17.90 0.66
CA VAL A 129 3.29 -16.82 -0.27
C VAL A 129 4.45 -16.64 -1.23
N ALA A 130 4.22 -16.82 -2.52
CA ALA A 130 5.19 -16.54 -3.56
C ALA A 130 5.36 -15.01 -3.76
N PRO A 131 6.47 -14.53 -4.36
CA PRO A 131 6.70 -13.10 -4.59
C PRO A 131 5.62 -12.38 -5.41
N ASP A 132 4.89 -13.12 -6.24
CA ASP A 132 3.76 -12.63 -7.02
C ASP A 132 2.43 -12.63 -6.24
N GLY A 133 2.43 -13.09 -4.99
CA GLY A 133 1.24 -13.20 -4.14
C GLY A 133 0.50 -14.52 -4.26
N THR A 134 0.93 -15.45 -5.11
CA THR A 134 0.31 -16.78 -5.27
C THR A 134 0.49 -17.60 -4.00
N LEU A 135 -0.56 -18.31 -3.58
CA LEU A 135 -0.55 -19.16 -2.39
C LEU A 135 -0.15 -20.59 -2.73
N GLY A 136 0.92 -21.06 -2.08
CA GLY A 136 1.41 -22.43 -2.19
C GLY A 136 0.95 -23.28 -0.99
N TRP A 137 0.19 -24.33 -1.24
CA TRP A 137 -0.37 -25.18 -0.20
C TRP A 137 0.47 -26.44 0.01
N ALA A 138 0.77 -26.72 1.26
CA ALA A 138 1.31 -28.03 1.63
C ALA A 138 0.20 -29.10 1.59
N SER A 139 0.58 -30.35 1.38
CA SER A 139 -0.35 -31.48 1.35
C SER A 139 -1.21 -31.53 2.61
N GLY A 140 -2.54 -31.52 2.43
CA GLY A 140 -3.49 -31.84 3.50
C GLY A 140 -3.99 -30.66 4.35
N GLY A 141 -3.80 -29.41 3.92
CA GLY A 141 -4.27 -28.26 4.70
C GLY A 141 -4.96 -27.16 3.88
N ALA A 142 -5.17 -27.42 2.60
CA ALA A 142 -5.81 -26.48 1.67
C ALA A 142 -7.35 -26.51 1.79
N PRO A 143 -8.04 -25.39 1.52
CA PRO A 143 -9.46 -25.40 1.28
C PRO A 143 -9.83 -26.33 0.11
N PRO A 144 -11.02 -26.91 0.06
CA PRO A 144 -11.52 -27.64 -1.12
C PRO A 144 -11.53 -26.74 -2.36
N GLU A 145 -11.34 -27.31 -3.54
CA GLU A 145 -11.43 -26.59 -4.82
C GLU A 145 -12.80 -25.91 -4.97
N GLY A 146 -12.80 -24.68 -5.49
CA GLY A 146 -13.99 -23.84 -5.63
C GLY A 146 -14.52 -23.25 -4.32
N ARG A 147 -13.92 -23.56 -3.17
CA ARG A 147 -14.37 -23.05 -1.88
C ARG A 147 -13.84 -21.64 -1.65
N GLN A 148 -14.73 -20.75 -1.20
CA GLN A 148 -14.32 -19.47 -0.63
C GLN A 148 -13.67 -19.69 0.72
N TYR A 149 -12.58 -19.00 0.95
CA TYR A 149 -11.84 -19.03 2.21
C TYR A 149 -11.29 -17.65 2.56
N THR A 150 -11.07 -17.44 3.83
CA THR A 150 -10.48 -16.21 4.36
C THR A 150 -9.04 -16.44 4.78
N VAL A 151 -8.19 -15.54 4.35
CA VAL A 151 -6.80 -15.44 4.79
C VAL A 151 -6.65 -14.21 5.67
N GLN A 152 -6.10 -14.39 6.86
CA GLN A 152 -5.74 -13.30 7.77
C GLN A 152 -4.24 -13.27 7.98
N GLY A 153 -3.71 -12.06 8.13
CA GLY A 153 -2.28 -11.88 8.35
C GLY A 153 -1.92 -10.44 8.65
N ARG A 154 -0.65 -10.14 8.50
CA ARG A 154 -0.11 -8.80 8.65
C ARG A 154 0.57 -8.37 7.37
N ARG A 155 0.43 -7.07 7.03
CA ARG A 155 1.11 -6.39 5.92
C ARG A 155 1.80 -5.14 6.42
N HIS A 156 2.78 -4.64 5.68
CA HIS A 156 3.31 -3.31 5.92
C HIS A 156 2.24 -2.25 5.61
N GLN A 157 2.27 -1.17 6.35
CA GLN A 157 1.47 0.01 5.99
C GLN A 157 2.09 0.67 4.77
N GLU A 158 1.24 0.95 3.78
CA GLU A 158 1.67 1.55 2.52
C GLU A 158 0.91 2.83 2.25
N TYR A 159 1.65 3.81 1.75
CA TYR A 159 1.16 5.14 1.42
C TYR A 159 1.67 5.58 0.06
N PHE A 160 1.01 6.55 -0.53
CA PHE A 160 1.55 7.33 -1.63
C PHE A 160 1.57 8.81 -1.27
N VAL A 161 2.55 9.54 -1.78
CA VAL A 161 2.61 10.99 -1.61
C VAL A 161 1.46 11.61 -2.38
N PHE A 162 0.58 12.25 -1.64
CA PHE A 162 -0.67 12.81 -2.15
C PHE A 162 -0.52 14.30 -2.45
N LYS A 163 0.14 15.04 -1.56
CA LYS A 163 0.27 16.49 -1.67
C LYS A 163 1.52 16.99 -0.94
N ASP A 164 2.18 17.96 -1.53
CA ASP A 164 3.20 18.76 -0.83
C ASP A 164 2.52 19.82 0.03
N LEU A 165 2.94 19.93 1.28
CA LEU A 165 2.36 20.92 2.18
C LEU A 165 3.16 22.22 2.11
N PRO A 166 2.48 23.39 1.97
CA PRO A 166 3.16 24.64 1.91
C PRO A 166 4.00 24.92 3.18
N GLN A 167 5.14 25.53 2.99
CA GLN A 167 6.03 25.95 4.07
C GLN A 167 6.36 27.42 3.90
N ASP A 168 6.30 28.17 4.98
CA ASP A 168 6.64 29.60 4.99
C ASP A 168 8.13 29.85 4.70
N ARG A 169 8.98 28.86 5.02
CA ARG A 169 10.44 28.92 4.81
C ARG A 169 10.98 27.57 4.39
N ALA A 170 11.72 27.53 3.28
CA ALA A 170 12.44 26.36 2.82
C ALA A 170 13.87 26.27 3.35
N HIS A 171 14.48 27.43 3.71
CA HIS A 171 15.89 27.52 4.12
C HIS A 171 16.05 28.37 5.38
N TYR A 172 16.99 28.00 6.21
CA TYR A 172 17.45 28.79 7.34
C TYR A 172 18.96 28.58 7.59
N GLY A 173 19.72 29.67 7.71
CA GLY A 173 21.14 29.58 7.99
C GLY A 173 21.96 28.78 6.97
N GLY A 174 21.57 28.81 5.68
CA GLY A 174 22.24 28.07 4.60
C GLY A 174 21.93 26.57 4.58
N ARG A 175 20.92 26.13 5.31
CA ARG A 175 20.47 24.72 5.34
C ARG A 175 19.02 24.61 4.94
N ASP A 176 18.69 23.54 4.23
CA ASP A 176 17.32 23.17 3.93
C ASP A 176 16.58 22.76 5.21
N LEU A 177 15.38 23.27 5.39
CA LEU A 177 14.50 22.87 6.49
C LEU A 177 13.76 21.57 6.15
N PRO A 178 13.33 20.80 7.16
CA PRO A 178 12.54 19.60 6.93
C PRO A 178 11.29 19.91 6.09
N ARG A 179 11.06 19.09 5.07
CA ARG A 179 9.89 19.19 4.18
C ARG A 179 8.70 18.42 4.76
N ARG A 180 7.50 18.94 4.57
CA ARG A 180 6.27 18.25 4.97
C ARG A 180 5.47 17.83 3.74
N VAL A 181 5.05 16.57 3.74
CA VAL A 181 4.18 16.03 2.70
C VAL A 181 3.01 15.28 3.34
N ALA A 182 1.86 15.35 2.70
CA ALA A 182 0.73 14.51 3.04
C ALA A 182 0.81 13.21 2.24
N ALA A 183 0.67 12.09 2.92
CA ALA A 183 0.65 10.78 2.32
C ALA A 183 -0.67 10.09 2.62
N ARG A 184 -1.27 9.51 1.58
CA ARG A 184 -2.55 8.80 1.61
C ARG A 184 -2.32 7.30 1.53
N ARG A 185 -3.23 6.52 2.11
CA ARG A 185 -3.16 5.07 2.06
C ARG A 185 -3.12 4.58 0.62
N PHE A 186 -2.22 3.63 0.34
CA PHE A 186 -1.98 3.15 -1.01
C PHE A 186 -3.17 2.38 -1.60
N ASP A 187 -4.00 1.75 -0.78
CA ASP A 187 -5.22 1.06 -1.21
C ASP A 187 -6.30 2.02 -1.77
N LEU A 188 -6.13 3.32 -1.57
CA LEU A 188 -6.97 4.37 -2.15
C LEU A 188 -6.39 4.97 -3.46
N PHE A 189 -5.22 4.50 -3.90
CA PHE A 189 -4.57 5.01 -5.12
C PHE A 189 -5.37 4.61 -6.36
N GLY A 190 -5.82 5.60 -7.13
CA GLY A 190 -6.58 5.37 -8.37
C GLY A 190 -8.05 5.03 -8.17
N ARG A 191 -8.61 5.28 -6.99
CA ARG A 191 -10.05 5.18 -6.71
C ARG A 191 -10.72 6.54 -6.81
#